data_1e77667c44a0fd127032a38ac681f22f
#
_entry.id   1e77667c44a0fd127032a38ac681f22f
#
_cell.length_a   1.000
_cell.length_b   1.000
_cell.length_c   1.000
_cell.angle_alpha   90.00
_cell.angle_beta   90.00
_cell.angle_gamma   90.00
#
_symmetry.space_group_name_H-M   'P 1'
#
loop_
_entity.id
_entity.type
_entity.pdbx_description
1 polymer ?
#
loop_
_entity_poly.entity_id
_entity_poly.type
_entity_poly.pdbx_seq_one_letter_code
_entity_poly.pdbx_strand_id
1 'polypeptide(L)'
;PLICALAAGNRAMIKMSSFTPKTGAMLKRALSEAFSEDQVAVITGGGVVSDAFSRLPFNQMTFTGSTNVGRTVMAAAAENLTPVLLELGGKSPAIIHASVPMKDAVEKLALGKCWNAGQTCVAPDYVFIPKGKTAEFVATMRTKVSQMYPSLLNNPDYTSVVNNKQYQRIKGYLDDAREQGAEIIEINPANESFSNTRKMPVTLVGNVNSNMQIAKNEIFGPVLMMLEYEYLEEAIDYINQRPSPLALYYFDY
;
A
#
# COMPACT_ATOMS: atom_id res chain seq x y z
N PRO A 1 11.04 -13.73 -6.53
CA PRO A 1 10.81 -15.20 -6.40
C PRO A 1 11.28 -15.99 -7.64
N LEU A 2 10.94 -15.56 -8.89
CA LEU A 2 11.29 -16.33 -10.10
C LEU A 2 12.79 -16.60 -10.23
N ILE A 3 13.62 -15.55 -10.07
CA ILE A 3 15.09 -15.67 -10.16
C ILE A 3 15.62 -16.70 -9.17
N CYS A 4 15.16 -16.66 -7.92
CA CYS A 4 15.57 -17.61 -6.89
C CYS A 4 15.13 -19.03 -7.20
N ALA A 5 13.89 -19.21 -7.72
CA ALA A 5 13.38 -20.52 -8.11
C ALA A 5 14.22 -21.14 -9.23
N LEU A 6 14.52 -20.38 -10.28
CA LEU A 6 15.31 -20.84 -11.42
C LEU A 6 16.78 -21.08 -11.04
N ALA A 7 17.37 -20.20 -10.23
CA ALA A 7 18.75 -20.37 -9.74
C ALA A 7 18.92 -21.64 -8.90
N ALA A 8 17.86 -22.08 -8.21
CA ALA A 8 17.83 -23.33 -7.46
C ALA A 8 17.43 -24.56 -8.32
N GLY A 9 17.31 -24.41 -9.65
CA GLY A 9 16.97 -25.51 -10.56
C GLY A 9 15.50 -25.91 -10.59
N ASN A 10 14.61 -25.07 -10.03
CA ASN A 10 13.17 -25.37 -10.01
C ASN A 10 12.48 -24.94 -11.31
N ARG A 11 11.35 -25.58 -11.61
CA ARG A 11 10.35 -25.07 -12.55
C ARG A 11 9.45 -24.06 -11.84
N ALA A 12 8.87 -23.13 -12.60
CA ALA A 12 8.04 -22.10 -12.02
C ALA A 12 6.72 -21.89 -12.80
N MET A 13 5.63 -21.77 -12.06
CA MET A 13 4.37 -21.24 -12.59
C MET A 13 4.09 -19.88 -11.97
N ILE A 14 3.73 -18.91 -12.79
CA ILE A 14 3.45 -17.53 -12.36
C ILE A 14 2.00 -17.21 -12.68
N LYS A 15 1.20 -16.89 -11.66
CA LYS A 15 -0.15 -16.36 -11.87
C LYS A 15 -0.12 -14.85 -11.74
N MET A 16 -0.31 -14.15 -12.86
CA MET A 16 -0.27 -12.70 -12.91
C MET A 16 -1.50 -12.05 -12.30
N SER A 17 -1.31 -10.87 -11.70
CA SER A 17 -2.43 -10.08 -11.16
C SER A 17 -3.43 -9.69 -12.27
N SER A 18 -4.72 -9.87 -12.00
CA SER A 18 -5.80 -9.39 -12.88
C SER A 18 -5.94 -7.87 -12.89
N PHE A 19 -5.29 -7.14 -11.96
CA PHE A 19 -5.30 -5.68 -11.92
C PHE A 19 -4.36 -5.06 -12.96
N THR A 20 -3.38 -5.83 -13.46
CA THR A 20 -2.39 -5.38 -14.45
C THR A 20 -2.33 -6.31 -15.67
N PRO A 21 -3.45 -6.46 -16.42
CA PRO A 21 -3.55 -7.47 -17.48
C PRO A 21 -2.56 -7.24 -18.63
N LYS A 22 -2.27 -5.98 -18.98
CA LYS A 22 -1.29 -5.65 -20.02
C LYS A 22 0.13 -6.06 -19.63
N THR A 23 0.52 -5.81 -18.36
CA THR A 23 1.81 -6.24 -17.83
C THR A 23 1.90 -7.77 -17.82
N GLY A 24 0.82 -8.45 -17.44
CA GLY A 24 0.73 -9.91 -17.45
C GLY A 24 0.94 -10.50 -18.86
N ALA A 25 0.28 -9.93 -19.85
CA ALA A 25 0.43 -10.36 -21.24
C ALA A 25 1.85 -10.12 -21.80
N MET A 26 2.44 -8.96 -21.46
CA MET A 26 3.83 -8.64 -21.85
C MET A 26 4.83 -9.61 -21.20
N LEU A 27 4.69 -9.86 -19.88
CA LEU A 27 5.59 -10.77 -19.18
C LEU A 27 5.45 -12.21 -19.72
N LYS A 28 4.22 -12.66 -20.01
CA LYS A 28 3.99 -13.97 -20.63
C LYS A 28 4.77 -14.09 -21.94
N ARG A 29 4.67 -13.10 -22.82
CA ARG A 29 5.41 -13.08 -24.09
C ARG A 29 6.92 -13.10 -23.87
N ALA A 30 7.44 -12.19 -23.05
CA ALA A 30 8.88 -12.08 -22.79
C ALA A 30 9.48 -13.36 -22.22
N LEU A 31 8.79 -14.01 -21.28
CA LEU A 31 9.26 -15.26 -20.69
C LEU A 31 9.14 -16.45 -21.67
N SER A 32 8.12 -16.48 -22.54
CA SER A 32 8.00 -17.55 -23.56
C SER A 32 9.05 -17.45 -24.67
N GLU A 33 9.71 -16.31 -24.85
CA GLU A 33 10.85 -16.16 -25.75
C GLU A 33 12.15 -16.74 -25.16
N ALA A 34 12.25 -16.80 -23.83
CA ALA A 34 13.47 -17.21 -23.12
C ALA A 34 13.39 -18.63 -22.52
N PHE A 35 12.19 -19.13 -22.21
CA PHE A 35 11.96 -20.39 -21.52
C PHE A 35 10.86 -21.20 -22.19
N SER A 36 11.01 -22.50 -22.20
CA SER A 36 9.92 -23.41 -22.55
C SER A 36 8.81 -23.41 -21.48
N GLU A 37 7.58 -23.72 -21.87
CA GLU A 37 6.44 -23.66 -20.95
C GLU A 37 6.55 -24.66 -19.78
N ASP A 38 7.27 -25.78 -19.98
CA ASP A 38 7.56 -26.76 -18.93
C ASP A 38 8.62 -26.26 -17.92
N GLN A 39 9.37 -25.21 -18.23
CA GLN A 39 10.30 -24.54 -17.31
C GLN A 39 9.64 -23.37 -16.61
N VAL A 40 8.99 -22.46 -17.37
CA VAL A 40 8.31 -21.27 -16.83
C VAL A 40 6.96 -21.08 -17.52
N ALA A 41 5.88 -21.36 -16.81
CA ALA A 41 4.52 -21.12 -17.28
C ALA A 41 3.94 -19.84 -16.69
N VAL A 42 3.36 -18.96 -17.52
CA VAL A 42 2.69 -17.73 -17.09
C VAL A 42 1.19 -17.83 -17.32
N ILE A 43 0.44 -17.83 -16.22
CA ILE A 43 -1.00 -17.94 -16.20
C ILE A 43 -1.63 -16.56 -15.99
N THR A 44 -2.59 -16.21 -16.84
CA THR A 44 -3.38 -14.98 -16.74
C THR A 44 -4.83 -15.32 -16.43
N GLY A 45 -5.54 -14.44 -15.76
CA GLY A 45 -6.96 -14.65 -15.42
C GLY A 45 -7.39 -13.96 -14.14
N GLY A 46 -8.69 -13.99 -13.87
CA GLY A 46 -9.32 -13.36 -12.70
C GLY A 46 -9.36 -14.28 -11.47
N GLY A 47 -10.29 -13.96 -10.55
CA GLY A 47 -10.39 -14.63 -9.24
C GLY A 47 -10.60 -16.16 -9.34
N VAL A 48 -11.41 -16.63 -10.28
CA VAL A 48 -11.65 -18.08 -10.49
C VAL A 48 -10.34 -18.81 -10.83
N VAL A 49 -9.54 -18.22 -11.73
CA VAL A 49 -8.23 -18.79 -12.11
C VAL A 49 -7.26 -18.73 -10.93
N SER A 50 -7.31 -17.65 -10.11
CA SER A 50 -6.46 -17.55 -8.92
C SER A 50 -6.80 -18.60 -7.86
N ASP A 51 -8.08 -18.86 -7.64
CA ASP A 51 -8.53 -19.91 -6.70
C ASP A 51 -8.09 -21.30 -7.18
N ALA A 52 -8.35 -21.64 -8.43
CA ALA A 52 -7.90 -22.89 -9.02
C ALA A 52 -6.37 -23.06 -8.95
N PHE A 53 -5.62 -21.98 -9.23
CA PHE A 53 -4.16 -22.00 -9.14
C PHE A 53 -3.66 -22.28 -7.73
N SER A 54 -4.28 -21.68 -6.70
CA SER A 54 -3.86 -21.88 -5.31
C SER A 54 -4.15 -23.26 -4.75
N ARG A 55 -4.97 -24.07 -5.44
CA ARG A 55 -5.28 -25.48 -5.10
C ARG A 55 -4.42 -26.50 -5.83
N LEU A 56 -3.47 -26.06 -6.67
CA LEU A 56 -2.56 -26.99 -7.33
C LEU A 56 -1.51 -27.52 -6.33
N PRO A 57 -1.09 -28.79 -6.48
CA PRO A 57 -0.14 -29.43 -5.57
C PRO A 57 1.31 -28.99 -5.84
N PHE A 58 1.61 -27.73 -5.57
CA PHE A 58 2.96 -27.21 -5.68
C PHE A 58 3.86 -27.71 -4.54
N ASN A 59 5.17 -27.79 -4.81
CA ASN A 59 6.16 -28.03 -3.77
C ASN A 59 6.35 -26.83 -2.84
N GLN A 60 6.13 -25.61 -3.37
CA GLN A 60 6.13 -24.36 -2.62
C GLN A 60 5.32 -23.30 -3.37
N MET A 61 4.65 -22.43 -2.64
CA MET A 61 3.94 -21.28 -3.20
C MET A 61 4.39 -19.98 -2.54
N THR A 62 4.63 -18.96 -3.34
CA THR A 62 4.84 -17.59 -2.86
C THR A 62 3.65 -16.73 -3.31
N PHE A 63 3.05 -16.00 -2.38
CA PHE A 63 1.93 -15.12 -2.65
C PHE A 63 2.23 -13.70 -2.14
N THR A 64 2.00 -12.71 -2.99
CA THR A 64 2.03 -11.29 -2.61
C THR A 64 0.64 -10.68 -2.80
N GLY A 65 0.10 -10.05 -1.76
CA GLY A 65 -1.21 -9.42 -1.84
C GLY A 65 -1.78 -9.01 -0.47
N SER A 66 -3.10 -8.81 -0.41
CA SER A 66 -3.75 -8.42 0.84
C SER A 66 -3.80 -9.58 1.84
N THR A 67 -3.79 -9.27 3.13
CA THR A 67 -3.88 -10.24 4.23
C THR A 67 -5.10 -11.17 4.09
N ASN A 68 -6.26 -10.64 3.69
CA ASN A 68 -7.47 -11.44 3.53
C ASN A 68 -7.33 -12.47 2.40
N VAL A 69 -6.74 -12.08 1.27
CA VAL A 69 -6.49 -13.02 0.16
C VAL A 69 -5.39 -14.01 0.55
N GLY A 70 -4.36 -13.58 1.28
CA GLY A 70 -3.30 -14.46 1.78
C GLY A 70 -3.85 -15.59 2.66
N ARG A 71 -4.81 -15.30 3.53
CA ARG A 71 -5.51 -16.33 4.32
C ARG A 71 -6.23 -17.35 3.44
N THR A 72 -6.91 -16.91 2.38
CA THR A 72 -7.59 -17.79 1.42
C THR A 72 -6.59 -18.66 0.67
N VAL A 73 -5.49 -18.09 0.21
CA VAL A 73 -4.41 -18.81 -0.48
C VAL A 73 -3.78 -19.85 0.44
N MET A 74 -3.48 -19.50 1.69
CA MET A 74 -2.93 -20.44 2.67
C MET A 74 -3.88 -21.60 2.97
N ALA A 75 -5.18 -21.33 3.12
CA ALA A 75 -6.18 -22.37 3.33
C ALA A 75 -6.29 -23.32 2.14
N ALA A 76 -6.28 -22.80 0.91
CA ALA A 76 -6.31 -23.61 -0.31
C ALA A 76 -5.04 -24.47 -0.48
N ALA A 77 -3.87 -23.91 -0.23
CA ALA A 77 -2.59 -24.60 -0.29
C ALA A 77 -2.48 -25.75 0.76
N ALA A 78 -3.12 -25.57 1.92
CA ALA A 78 -3.14 -26.59 2.98
C ALA A 78 -3.82 -27.89 2.56
N GLU A 79 -4.74 -27.87 1.59
CA GLU A 79 -5.38 -29.08 1.05
C GLU A 79 -4.34 -30.06 0.45
N ASN A 80 -3.22 -29.54 -0.05
CA ASN A 80 -2.12 -30.31 -0.62
C ASN A 80 -0.87 -30.33 0.26
N LEU A 81 -0.94 -29.78 1.49
CA LEU A 81 0.22 -29.58 2.37
C LEU A 81 1.33 -28.73 1.72
N THR A 82 0.96 -27.86 0.77
CA THR A 82 1.91 -26.98 0.08
C THR A 82 2.40 -25.88 1.04
N PRO A 83 3.71 -25.77 1.31
CA PRO A 83 4.26 -24.67 2.07
C PRO A 83 4.02 -23.33 1.37
N VAL A 84 3.66 -22.30 2.12
CA VAL A 84 3.41 -20.96 1.56
C VAL A 84 4.33 -19.91 2.19
N LEU A 85 4.88 -19.04 1.34
CA LEU A 85 5.51 -17.79 1.74
C LEU A 85 4.55 -16.65 1.41
N LEU A 86 4.08 -15.93 2.43
CA LEU A 86 3.10 -14.85 2.30
C LEU A 86 3.80 -13.49 2.46
N GLU A 87 3.82 -12.73 1.38
CA GLU A 87 4.25 -11.33 1.34
C GLU A 87 3.01 -10.44 1.37
N LEU A 88 2.67 -9.93 2.54
CA LEU A 88 1.43 -9.20 2.79
C LEU A 88 1.72 -7.74 3.13
N GLY A 89 0.71 -6.89 3.06
CA GLY A 89 0.81 -5.52 3.49
C GLY A 89 0.58 -5.36 4.99
N GLY A 90 -0.16 -4.35 5.34
CA GLY A 90 -0.53 -4.00 6.71
C GLY A 90 -0.53 -2.49 6.89
N LYS A 91 -0.88 -2.04 8.09
CA LYS A 91 -0.87 -0.61 8.41
C LYS A 91 0.52 -0.23 8.93
N SER A 92 1.42 0.14 8.00
CA SER A 92 2.81 0.51 8.33
C SER A 92 2.87 1.87 9.05
N PRO A 93 3.30 1.92 10.33
CA PRO A 93 3.44 3.16 11.09
C PRO A 93 4.70 3.93 10.71
N ALA A 94 4.62 5.24 10.84
CA ALA A 94 5.78 6.12 10.94
C ALA A 94 5.71 6.86 12.27
N ILE A 95 6.84 7.01 12.95
CA ILE A 95 6.96 7.76 14.20
C ILE A 95 8.00 8.84 13.99
N ILE A 96 7.64 10.10 14.21
CA ILE A 96 8.55 11.24 14.19
C ILE A 96 8.92 11.56 15.64
N HIS A 97 10.19 11.34 16.03
CA HIS A 97 10.66 11.75 17.34
C HIS A 97 10.80 13.28 17.43
N ALA A 98 10.62 13.83 18.62
CA ALA A 98 10.64 15.28 18.85
C ALA A 98 11.99 15.95 18.54
N SER A 99 13.09 15.17 18.52
CA SER A 99 14.44 15.64 18.17
C SER A 99 14.62 15.96 16.69
N VAL A 100 13.79 15.34 15.81
CA VAL A 100 13.96 15.43 14.36
C VAL A 100 13.35 16.71 13.80
N PRO A 101 14.06 17.49 12.99
CA PRO A 101 13.45 18.58 12.24
C PRO A 101 12.30 18.05 11.37
N MET A 102 11.13 18.67 11.49
CA MET A 102 9.93 18.23 10.78
C MET A 102 10.14 18.09 9.28
N LYS A 103 10.93 18.99 8.69
CA LYS A 103 11.27 18.96 7.26
C LYS A 103 11.92 17.65 6.83
N ASP A 104 12.84 17.11 7.62
CA ASP A 104 13.63 15.93 7.26
C ASP A 104 12.76 14.66 7.29
N ALA A 105 11.90 14.52 8.31
CA ALA A 105 10.92 13.43 8.38
C ALA A 105 9.90 13.52 7.25
N VAL A 106 9.34 14.71 7.03
CA VAL A 106 8.32 14.95 5.98
C VAL A 106 8.88 14.70 4.58
N GLU A 107 10.14 15.02 4.30
CA GLU A 107 10.75 14.72 3.01
C GLU A 107 10.72 13.23 2.67
N LYS A 108 11.03 12.38 3.63
CA LYS A 108 10.98 10.92 3.50
C LYS A 108 9.54 10.40 3.41
N LEU A 109 8.68 10.91 4.27
CA LEU A 109 7.26 10.50 4.31
C LEU A 109 6.50 10.89 3.04
N ALA A 110 6.73 12.10 2.51
CA ALA A 110 6.12 12.55 1.27
C ALA A 110 6.54 11.65 0.09
N LEU A 111 7.84 11.31 0.00
CA LEU A 111 8.31 10.37 -1.02
C LEU A 111 7.64 9.01 -0.87
N GLY A 112 7.65 8.41 0.33
CA GLY A 112 7.08 7.10 0.59
C GLY A 112 5.55 7.04 0.36
N LYS A 113 4.84 8.14 0.63
CA LYS A 113 3.38 8.21 0.42
C LYS A 113 2.99 8.56 -1.01
N CYS A 114 3.77 9.36 -1.72
CA CYS A 114 3.47 9.75 -3.09
C CYS A 114 3.93 8.70 -4.11
N TRP A 115 4.96 7.92 -3.81
CA TRP A 115 5.44 6.88 -4.71
C TRP A 115 4.31 5.90 -5.01
N ASN A 116 4.03 5.71 -6.30
CA ASN A 116 2.91 4.91 -6.79
C ASN A 116 1.55 5.26 -6.15
N ALA A 117 1.36 6.54 -5.78
CA ALA A 117 0.19 7.04 -5.03
C ALA A 117 -0.08 6.24 -3.74
N GLY A 118 0.96 5.86 -3.01
CA GLY A 118 0.84 5.09 -1.77
C GLY A 118 0.38 3.64 -1.93
N GLN A 119 0.34 3.13 -3.15
CA GLN A 119 -0.06 1.75 -3.47
C GLN A 119 1.16 0.83 -3.39
N THR A 120 1.76 0.75 -2.21
CA THR A 120 2.95 -0.04 -1.91
C THR A 120 2.79 -0.67 -0.53
N CYS A 121 3.16 -1.93 -0.36
CA CYS A 121 3.02 -2.68 0.88
C CYS A 121 3.79 -2.09 2.07
N VAL A 122 4.82 -1.28 1.78
CA VAL A 122 5.62 -0.55 2.77
C VAL A 122 5.29 0.94 2.83
N ALA A 123 4.28 1.44 2.09
CA ALA A 123 3.91 2.86 2.17
C ALA A 123 3.45 3.21 3.60
N PRO A 124 3.88 4.34 4.18
CA PRO A 124 3.37 4.78 5.47
C PRO A 124 1.84 4.90 5.43
N ASP A 125 1.16 4.20 6.32
CA ASP A 125 -0.31 4.19 6.41
C ASP A 125 -0.79 5.25 7.40
N TYR A 126 -0.05 5.41 8.49
CA TYR A 126 -0.26 6.46 9.49
C TYR A 126 1.06 6.97 10.07
N VAL A 127 1.01 8.17 10.63
CA VAL A 127 2.17 8.84 11.24
C VAL A 127 1.84 9.32 12.64
N PHE A 128 2.73 9.03 13.58
CA PHE A 128 2.73 9.63 14.90
C PHE A 128 3.57 10.92 14.88
N ILE A 129 2.96 12.00 15.35
CA ILE A 129 3.51 13.35 15.37
C ILE A 129 3.59 13.81 16.82
N PRO A 130 4.71 14.40 17.28
CA PRO A 130 4.78 14.97 18.63
C PRO A 130 3.64 15.95 18.87
N LYS A 131 3.05 15.92 20.06
CA LYS A 131 1.92 16.75 20.48
C LYS A 131 2.16 18.23 20.16
N GLY A 132 1.17 18.87 19.54
CA GLY A 132 1.20 20.26 19.12
C GLY A 132 2.01 20.55 17.86
N LYS A 133 2.54 19.53 17.17
CA LYS A 133 3.31 19.68 15.92
C LYS A 133 2.51 19.36 14.64
N THR A 134 1.23 19.02 14.77
CA THR A 134 0.38 18.64 13.62
C THR A 134 0.27 19.78 12.59
N ALA A 135 0.11 21.03 13.01
CA ALA A 135 0.04 22.16 12.09
C ALA A 135 1.34 22.36 11.30
N GLU A 136 2.50 22.20 11.96
CA GLU A 136 3.83 22.25 11.32
C GLU A 136 3.99 21.10 10.31
N PHE A 137 3.58 19.88 10.67
CA PHE A 137 3.59 18.72 9.78
C PHE A 137 2.74 18.96 8.53
N VAL A 138 1.50 19.41 8.70
CA VAL A 138 0.57 19.69 7.58
C VAL A 138 1.14 20.75 6.63
N ALA A 139 1.66 21.85 7.16
CA ALA A 139 2.26 22.92 6.37
C ALA A 139 3.48 22.43 5.58
N THR A 140 4.34 21.64 6.22
CA THR A 140 5.55 21.08 5.61
C THR A 140 5.20 20.05 4.54
N MET A 141 4.23 19.14 4.80
CA MET A 141 3.71 18.17 3.82
C MET A 141 3.12 18.88 2.60
N ARG A 142 2.29 19.91 2.81
CA ARG A 142 1.72 20.71 1.73
C ARG A 142 2.82 21.31 0.85
N THR A 143 3.81 21.92 1.46
CA THR A 143 4.96 22.52 0.75
C THR A 143 5.72 21.46 -0.05
N LYS A 144 6.06 20.31 0.56
CA LYS A 144 6.83 19.26 -0.09
C LYS A 144 6.08 18.61 -1.25
N VAL A 145 4.81 18.26 -1.05
CA VAL A 145 3.97 17.67 -2.11
C VAL A 145 3.80 18.64 -3.27
N SER A 146 3.60 19.95 -3.00
CA SER A 146 3.48 20.97 -4.04
C SER A 146 4.78 21.16 -4.84
N GLN A 147 5.94 21.00 -4.20
CA GLN A 147 7.24 21.01 -4.89
C GLN A 147 7.44 19.77 -5.77
N MET A 148 7.03 18.58 -5.29
CA MET A 148 7.13 17.33 -6.06
C MET A 148 6.15 17.30 -7.24
N TYR A 149 4.94 17.78 -7.02
CA TYR A 149 3.83 17.72 -7.97
C TYR A 149 3.08 19.06 -7.99
N PRO A 150 3.54 20.05 -8.78
CA PRO A 150 2.83 21.33 -8.91
C PRO A 150 1.40 21.19 -9.48
N SER A 151 1.16 20.13 -10.26
CA SER A 151 -0.18 19.68 -10.68
C SER A 151 -0.26 18.16 -10.53
N LEU A 152 -1.46 17.60 -10.42
CA LEU A 152 -1.68 16.17 -10.23
C LEU A 152 -2.34 15.51 -11.45
N LEU A 153 -3.37 16.13 -12.04
CA LEU A 153 -4.18 15.51 -13.09
C LEU A 153 -3.39 15.22 -14.36
N ASN A 154 -2.74 16.22 -14.90
CA ASN A 154 -1.98 16.12 -16.17
C ASN A 154 -0.49 15.82 -15.92
N ASN A 155 -0.12 15.40 -14.73
CA ASN A 155 1.25 15.07 -14.37
C ASN A 155 1.51 13.58 -14.64
N PRO A 156 2.41 13.19 -15.58
CA PRO A 156 2.70 11.80 -15.88
C PRO A 156 3.39 11.07 -14.74
N ASP A 157 4.06 11.79 -13.83
CA ASP A 157 4.79 11.22 -12.70
C ASP A 157 3.87 10.96 -11.49
N TYR A 158 2.62 11.49 -11.49
CA TYR A 158 1.65 11.23 -10.45
C TYR A 158 0.68 10.13 -10.84
N THR A 159 0.78 8.99 -10.16
CA THR A 159 0.07 7.75 -10.49
C THR A 159 -1.43 7.81 -10.09
N SER A 160 -2.27 7.15 -10.87
CA SER A 160 -3.68 6.89 -10.53
C SER A 160 -3.84 5.70 -9.58
N VAL A 161 -4.96 5.65 -8.86
CA VAL A 161 -5.40 4.41 -8.20
C VAL A 161 -5.63 3.32 -9.26
N VAL A 162 -5.19 2.10 -9.00
CA VAL A 162 -5.04 1.01 -9.98
C VAL A 162 -6.33 0.66 -10.73
N ASN A 163 -7.50 0.73 -10.08
CA ASN A 163 -8.81 0.49 -10.69
C ASN A 163 -9.94 1.17 -9.91
N ASN A 164 -11.14 1.19 -10.49
CA ASN A 164 -12.30 1.84 -9.90
C ASN A 164 -12.71 1.21 -8.56
N LYS A 165 -12.59 -0.11 -8.40
CA LYS A 165 -12.93 -0.79 -7.13
C LYS A 165 -12.08 -0.25 -5.98
N GLN A 166 -10.77 -0.11 -6.18
CA GLN A 166 -9.86 0.42 -5.17
C GLN A 166 -10.05 1.93 -4.95
N TYR A 167 -10.35 2.68 -6.00
CA TYR A 167 -10.71 4.09 -5.90
C TYR A 167 -11.94 4.29 -5.01
N GLN A 168 -13.03 3.55 -5.27
CA GLN A 168 -14.25 3.64 -4.47
C GLN A 168 -14.04 3.16 -3.02
N ARG A 169 -13.18 2.17 -2.79
CA ARG A 169 -12.83 1.71 -1.45
C ARG A 169 -12.14 2.82 -0.64
N ILE A 170 -11.14 3.48 -1.22
CA ILE A 170 -10.42 4.58 -0.54
C ILE A 170 -11.37 5.77 -0.33
N LYS A 171 -12.18 6.10 -1.33
CA LYS A 171 -13.19 7.15 -1.20
C LYS A 171 -14.17 6.84 -0.07
N GLY A 172 -14.66 5.61 0.02
CA GLY A 172 -15.54 5.17 1.11
C GLY A 172 -14.89 5.29 2.50
N TYR A 173 -13.58 5.07 2.62
CA TYR A 173 -12.86 5.30 3.89
C TYR A 173 -12.81 6.78 4.26
N LEU A 174 -12.63 7.66 3.28
CA LEU A 174 -12.64 9.11 3.52
C LEU A 174 -14.05 9.64 3.86
N ASP A 175 -15.07 9.11 3.20
CA ASP A 175 -16.46 9.47 3.47
C ASP A 175 -16.87 9.01 4.88
N ASP A 176 -16.57 7.75 5.26
CA ASP A 176 -16.78 7.22 6.63
C ASP A 176 -16.04 8.05 7.68
N ALA A 177 -14.79 8.40 7.43
CA ALA A 177 -14.00 9.23 8.35
C ALA A 177 -14.60 10.63 8.52
N ARG A 178 -15.05 11.27 7.44
CA ARG A 178 -15.69 12.59 7.46
C ARG A 178 -17.00 12.56 8.25
N GLU A 179 -17.85 11.54 8.02
CA GLU A 179 -19.11 11.35 8.74
C GLU A 179 -18.91 11.15 10.24
N GLN A 180 -17.78 10.58 10.64
CA GLN A 180 -17.40 10.38 12.05
C GLN A 180 -16.60 11.54 12.64
N GLY A 181 -16.45 12.68 11.92
CA GLY A 181 -15.84 13.90 12.44
C GLY A 181 -14.33 14.01 12.26
N ALA A 182 -13.72 13.19 11.39
CA ALA A 182 -12.32 13.36 11.04
C ALA A 182 -12.07 14.65 10.27
N GLU A 183 -10.90 15.23 10.48
CA GLU A 183 -10.40 16.35 9.69
C GLU A 183 -9.78 15.81 8.39
N ILE A 184 -10.30 16.23 7.23
CA ILE A 184 -9.81 15.82 5.92
C ILE A 184 -9.10 17.00 5.26
N ILE A 185 -7.79 16.85 5.03
CA ILE A 185 -6.95 17.90 4.43
C ILE A 185 -6.40 17.39 3.10
N GLU A 186 -6.97 17.86 2.01
CA GLU A 186 -6.49 17.55 0.66
C GLU A 186 -5.34 18.49 0.27
N ILE A 187 -4.28 17.92 -0.28
CA ILE A 187 -3.16 18.67 -0.86
C ILE A 187 -3.33 18.63 -2.38
N ASN A 188 -3.90 19.73 -2.90
CA ASN A 188 -4.22 19.92 -4.31
C ASN A 188 -3.61 21.25 -4.77
N PRO A 189 -2.33 21.28 -5.17
CA PRO A 189 -1.60 22.52 -5.41
C PRO A 189 -2.18 23.41 -6.51
N ALA A 190 -2.70 22.82 -7.58
CA ALA A 190 -3.27 23.53 -8.72
C ALA A 190 -4.80 23.71 -8.62
N ASN A 191 -5.42 23.36 -7.48
CA ASN A 191 -6.87 23.42 -7.27
C ASN A 191 -7.66 22.71 -8.38
N GLU A 192 -7.20 21.51 -8.77
CA GLU A 192 -7.75 20.71 -9.86
C GLU A 192 -9.03 19.99 -9.45
N SER A 193 -9.92 19.70 -10.41
CA SER A 193 -11.12 18.87 -10.20
C SER A 193 -10.85 17.42 -10.55
N PHE A 194 -11.06 16.50 -9.60
CA PHE A 194 -10.83 15.06 -9.78
C PHE A 194 -12.07 14.29 -10.26
N SER A 195 -13.01 14.97 -10.92
CA SER A 195 -14.13 14.30 -11.59
C SER A 195 -13.65 13.44 -12.76
N ASN A 196 -14.25 12.26 -12.93
CA ASN A 196 -13.98 11.34 -14.05
C ASN A 196 -12.52 10.83 -14.13
N THR A 197 -11.79 10.80 -13.04
CA THR A 197 -10.44 10.25 -12.94
C THR A 197 -10.31 9.29 -11.77
N ARG A 198 -9.29 8.45 -11.80
CA ARG A 198 -8.85 7.64 -10.65
C ARG A 198 -7.64 8.24 -9.92
N LYS A 199 -7.18 9.42 -10.35
CA LYS A 199 -6.23 10.18 -9.54
C LYS A 199 -6.94 10.75 -8.32
N MET A 200 -6.24 10.80 -7.20
CA MET A 200 -6.72 11.37 -5.94
C MET A 200 -5.66 12.33 -5.41
N PRO A 201 -6.02 13.45 -4.80
CA PRO A 201 -5.05 14.29 -4.11
C PRO A 201 -4.42 13.53 -2.95
N VAL A 202 -3.18 13.90 -2.60
CA VAL A 202 -2.60 13.44 -1.33
C VAL A 202 -3.44 14.01 -0.20
N THR A 203 -3.97 13.13 0.65
CA THR A 203 -4.94 13.50 1.68
C THR A 203 -4.39 13.13 3.06
N LEU A 204 -4.35 14.11 3.96
CA LEU A 204 -4.04 13.90 5.37
C LEU A 204 -5.35 13.82 6.16
N VAL A 205 -5.41 12.90 7.11
CA VAL A 205 -6.62 12.67 7.93
C VAL A 205 -6.26 12.77 9.39
N GLY A 206 -6.78 13.81 10.04
CA GLY A 206 -6.66 14.06 11.49
C GLY A 206 -7.92 13.71 12.26
N ASN A 207 -7.87 13.79 13.58
CA ASN A 207 -8.98 13.46 14.48
C ASN A 207 -9.57 12.06 14.24
N VAL A 208 -8.70 11.07 13.98
CA VAL A 208 -9.10 9.70 13.70
C VAL A 208 -9.42 8.96 14.98
N ASN A 209 -10.57 8.26 15.03
CA ASN A 209 -10.92 7.34 16.09
C ASN A 209 -10.91 5.87 15.64
N SER A 210 -10.89 4.95 16.58
CA SER A 210 -10.77 3.50 16.33
C SER A 210 -11.98 2.88 15.61
N ASN A 211 -13.13 3.57 15.53
CA ASN A 211 -14.33 3.06 14.88
C ASN A 211 -14.28 3.28 13.35
N MET A 212 -13.52 4.26 12.89
CA MET A 212 -13.40 4.59 11.47
C MET A 212 -12.78 3.45 10.66
N GLN A 213 -13.27 3.25 9.44
CA GLN A 213 -12.78 2.21 8.54
C GLN A 213 -11.30 2.43 8.18
N ILE A 214 -10.89 3.69 8.04
CA ILE A 214 -9.50 4.06 7.76
C ILE A 214 -8.54 3.68 8.90
N ALA A 215 -9.02 3.63 10.16
CA ALA A 215 -8.22 3.21 11.30
C ALA A 215 -8.01 1.68 11.36
N LYS A 216 -8.98 0.91 10.84
CA LYS A 216 -9.01 -0.56 10.92
C LYS A 216 -8.33 -1.24 9.73
N ASN A 217 -8.38 -0.63 8.55
CA ASN A 217 -7.97 -1.27 7.31
C ASN A 217 -6.76 -0.57 6.70
N GLU A 218 -5.91 -1.35 6.02
CA GLU A 218 -4.83 -0.81 5.19
C GLU A 218 -5.39 0.11 4.11
N ILE A 219 -4.85 1.31 3.97
CA ILE A 219 -5.34 2.31 3.02
C ILE A 219 -4.93 1.96 1.59
N PHE A 220 -3.66 1.64 1.37
CA PHE A 220 -3.09 1.32 0.05
C PHE A 220 -3.47 2.38 -1.01
N GLY A 221 -3.18 3.63 -0.69
CA GLY A 221 -3.55 4.80 -1.47
C GLY A 221 -2.90 6.09 -0.98
N PRO A 222 -3.16 7.24 -1.63
CA PRO A 222 -2.49 8.50 -1.34
C PRO A 222 -3.12 9.22 -0.11
N VAL A 223 -3.45 8.47 0.93
CA VAL A 223 -4.05 8.98 2.17
C VAL A 223 -3.18 8.58 3.36
N LEU A 224 -2.90 9.51 4.25
CA LEU A 224 -2.07 9.33 5.44
C LEU A 224 -2.84 9.79 6.68
N MET A 225 -3.03 8.89 7.65
CA MET A 225 -3.60 9.25 8.94
C MET A 225 -2.56 9.93 9.82
N MET A 226 -2.98 10.95 10.57
CA MET A 226 -2.16 11.67 11.55
C MET A 226 -2.66 11.35 12.95
N LEU A 227 -1.75 10.97 13.84
CA LEU A 227 -1.98 10.72 15.25
C LEU A 227 -0.97 11.53 16.07
N GLU A 228 -1.42 12.24 17.08
CA GLU A 228 -0.51 12.90 18.02
C GLU A 228 -0.14 11.95 19.15
N TYR A 229 1.07 12.13 19.70
CA TYR A 229 1.53 11.44 20.90
C TYR A 229 2.31 12.39 21.79
N GLU A 230 2.25 12.20 23.07
CA GLU A 230 3.01 12.97 24.08
C GLU A 230 4.22 12.16 24.57
N TYR A 231 4.02 10.87 24.80
CA TYR A 231 5.06 9.91 25.20
C TYR A 231 5.20 8.82 24.14
N LEU A 232 6.44 8.43 23.81
CA LEU A 232 6.73 7.44 22.78
C LEU A 232 6.02 6.10 23.03
N GLU A 233 5.84 5.74 24.30
CA GLU A 233 5.14 4.54 24.76
C GLU A 233 3.71 4.48 24.23
N GLU A 234 3.02 5.62 24.10
CA GLU A 234 1.65 5.69 23.55
C GLU A 234 1.62 5.22 22.08
N ALA A 235 2.63 5.62 21.28
CA ALA A 235 2.75 5.17 19.90
C ALA A 235 3.07 3.67 19.82
N ILE A 236 3.98 3.20 20.68
CA ILE A 236 4.35 1.78 20.77
C ILE A 236 3.15 0.92 21.18
N ASP A 237 2.40 1.32 22.20
CA ASP A 237 1.21 0.61 22.67
C ASP A 237 0.12 0.57 21.60
N TYR A 238 -0.10 1.68 20.90
CA TYR A 238 -1.05 1.73 19.80
C TYR A 238 -0.68 0.75 18.67
N ILE A 239 0.60 0.63 18.33
CA ILE A 239 1.10 -0.31 17.33
C ILE A 239 0.94 -1.76 17.81
N ASN A 240 1.34 -2.05 19.04
CA ASN A 240 1.31 -3.40 19.61
C ASN A 240 -0.11 -3.98 19.76
N GLN A 241 -1.13 -3.13 19.87
CA GLN A 241 -2.54 -3.55 19.91
C GLN A 241 -3.10 -3.94 18.53
N ARG A 242 -2.29 -3.90 17.48
CA ARG A 242 -2.69 -4.15 16.08
C ARG A 242 -1.91 -5.29 15.47
N PRO A 243 -2.43 -5.90 14.38
CA PRO A 243 -1.65 -6.88 13.62
C PRO A 243 -0.33 -6.28 13.15
N SER A 244 0.75 -7.05 13.23
CA SER A 244 2.09 -6.63 12.81
C SER A 244 2.09 -6.13 11.37
N PRO A 245 2.61 -4.91 11.11
CA PRO A 245 2.77 -4.39 9.77
C PRO A 245 3.99 -5.01 9.08
N LEU A 246 4.11 -4.82 7.76
CA LEU A 246 5.30 -5.23 7.02
C LEU A 246 6.50 -4.31 7.32
N ALA A 247 6.25 -2.99 7.50
CA ALA A 247 7.29 -2.01 7.78
C ALA A 247 6.92 -1.12 8.97
N LEU A 248 7.95 -0.59 9.64
CA LEU A 248 7.87 0.47 10.65
C LEU A 248 8.98 1.47 10.37
N TYR A 249 8.65 2.75 10.45
CA TYR A 249 9.60 3.85 10.27
C TYR A 249 9.74 4.62 11.57
N TYR A 250 10.96 4.78 12.02
CA TYR A 250 11.27 5.61 13.17
C TYR A 250 12.29 6.68 12.76
N PHE A 251 11.89 7.93 12.88
CA PHE A 251 12.75 9.08 12.58
C PHE A 251 13.32 9.61 13.88
N ASP A 252 14.63 9.52 14.03
CA ASP A 252 15.41 9.99 15.17
C ASP A 252 16.79 10.48 14.71
N TYR A 253 17.50 11.21 15.59
CA TYR A 253 18.90 11.61 15.43
C TYR A 253 19.78 11.01 16.52
#